data_5e91a1ab9592b2f417c5ceda052ce88c
#
_entry.id   5e91a1ab9592b2f417c5ceda052ce88c
#
_cell.length_a   1.000
_cell.length_b   1.000
_cell.length_c   1.000
_cell.angle_alpha   90.00
_cell.angle_beta   90.00
_cell.angle_gamma   90.00
#
_symmetry.space_group_name_H-M   'P 1'
#
loop_
_entity.id
_entity.type
_entity.pdbx_description
1 polymer ?
#
loop_
_entity_poly.entity_id
_entity_poly.type
_entity_poly.pdbx_seq_one_letter_code
_entity_poly.pdbx_strand_id
1 'polypeptide(L)'
;MTKKCLLPFLMLFLHIAVMAQSIETDPMVGGLQKELQYNFSQLKKQQPAGAYFMSLRMADEFVVNITSDFGVSSINEQHERTVTPQVRLGSMEFDNFKYVNQGTSDPNGRNARGVNVPLNGKPLQAIREAIWQETLKRFRIAQTNYNNAKSRSMTSAENE
;
A
#
# COMPACT_ATOMS: atom_id res chain seq x y z
N MET A 1 -53.44 -4.88 21.16
CA MET A 1 -53.20 -5.30 19.76
C MET A 1 -51.95 -4.57 19.24
N THR A 2 -50.73 -5.08 19.39
CA THR A 2 -49.50 -4.50 18.75
C THR A 2 -48.31 -5.46 18.86
N LYS A 3 -48.43 -6.71 18.41
CA LYS A 3 -47.30 -7.68 18.43
C LYS A 3 -46.92 -8.25 17.05
N LYS A 4 -47.42 -7.70 15.92
CA LYS A 4 -47.22 -8.31 14.60
C LYS A 4 -46.23 -7.61 13.68
N CYS A 5 -45.60 -6.48 14.05
CA CYS A 5 -44.68 -5.75 13.17
C CYS A 5 -43.17 -5.92 13.47
N LEU A 6 -42.78 -6.66 14.52
CA LEU A 6 -41.36 -6.77 14.89
C LEU A 6 -40.60 -7.86 14.10
N LEU A 7 -41.31 -8.90 13.66
CA LEU A 7 -40.69 -10.04 12.98
C LEU A 7 -40.11 -9.74 11.60
N PRO A 8 -40.74 -8.96 10.69
CA PRO A 8 -40.17 -8.64 9.39
C PRO A 8 -39.00 -7.67 9.47
N PHE A 9 -38.94 -6.80 10.49
CA PHE A 9 -37.83 -5.88 10.69
C PHE A 9 -36.59 -6.59 11.21
N LEU A 10 -36.73 -7.62 12.02
CA LEU A 10 -35.63 -8.46 12.49
C LEU A 10 -34.98 -9.29 11.34
N MET A 11 -35.82 -9.77 10.40
CA MET A 11 -35.35 -10.50 9.22
C MET A 11 -34.58 -9.61 8.25
N LEU A 12 -34.89 -8.32 8.14
CA LEU A 12 -34.17 -7.38 7.27
C LEU A 12 -32.77 -7.10 7.79
N PHE A 13 -32.55 -7.02 9.11
CA PHE A 13 -31.22 -6.85 9.70
C PHE A 13 -30.33 -8.08 9.56
N LEU A 14 -30.89 -9.28 9.51
CA LEU A 14 -30.11 -10.51 9.32
C LEU A 14 -29.52 -10.61 7.91
N HIS A 15 -30.13 -10.02 6.90
CA HIS A 15 -29.63 -10.05 5.52
C HIS A 15 -28.48 -9.07 5.25
N ILE A 16 -28.34 -8.01 6.05
CA ILE A 16 -27.25 -7.02 5.91
C ILE A 16 -25.93 -7.56 6.48
N ALA A 17 -25.98 -8.45 7.47
CA ALA A 17 -24.78 -9.03 8.09
C ALA A 17 -24.06 -10.05 7.20
N VAL A 18 -24.68 -10.61 6.16
CA VAL A 18 -24.12 -11.66 5.31
C VAL A 18 -23.23 -11.10 4.18
N MET A 19 -23.39 -9.81 3.83
CA MET A 19 -22.63 -9.21 2.71
C MET A 19 -21.25 -8.67 3.11
N ALA A 20 -20.90 -8.64 4.40
CA ALA A 20 -19.63 -8.09 4.88
C ALA A 20 -18.48 -9.12 5.00
N GLN A 21 -18.72 -10.40 4.72
CA GLN A 21 -17.76 -11.48 5.03
C GLN A 21 -16.90 -11.97 3.86
N SER A 22 -17.04 -11.41 2.66
CA SER A 22 -16.37 -11.99 1.46
C SER A 22 -14.95 -11.52 1.18
N ILE A 23 -14.40 -10.55 1.91
CA ILE A 23 -13.05 -10.03 1.65
C ILE A 23 -11.95 -10.82 2.40
N GLU A 24 -12.31 -11.58 3.42
CA GLU A 24 -11.35 -12.25 4.31
C GLU A 24 -10.89 -13.64 3.82
N THR A 25 -11.41 -14.13 2.70
CA THR A 25 -11.19 -15.50 2.21
C THR A 25 -10.08 -15.65 1.16
N ASP A 26 -9.51 -14.57 0.63
CA ASP A 26 -8.40 -14.67 -0.30
C ASP A 26 -7.07 -14.89 0.47
N PRO A 27 -6.39 -16.04 0.28
CA PRO A 27 -5.11 -16.32 0.94
C PRO A 27 -4.04 -15.25 0.67
N MET A 28 -4.10 -14.57 -0.47
CA MET A 28 -3.18 -13.51 -0.84
C MET A 28 -3.41 -12.27 0.02
N VAL A 29 -4.67 -11.84 0.19
CA VAL A 29 -5.03 -10.71 1.04
C VAL A 29 -4.64 -10.99 2.49
N GLY A 30 -4.95 -12.18 3.01
CA GLY A 30 -4.54 -12.61 4.35
C GLY A 30 -3.01 -12.63 4.52
N GLY A 31 -2.28 -13.03 3.48
CA GLY A 31 -0.82 -12.98 3.44
C GLY A 31 -0.28 -11.55 3.52
N LEU A 32 -0.80 -10.66 2.68
CA LEU A 32 -0.42 -9.23 2.67
C LEU A 32 -0.72 -8.54 4.00
N GLN A 33 -1.84 -8.85 4.62
CA GLN A 33 -2.22 -8.30 5.92
C GLN A 33 -1.22 -8.71 7.02
N LYS A 34 -0.81 -9.98 7.06
CA LYS A 34 0.20 -10.47 8.01
C LYS A 34 1.56 -9.77 7.79
N GLU A 35 1.98 -9.63 6.54
CA GLU A 35 3.23 -8.94 6.21
C GLU A 35 3.18 -7.44 6.55
N LEU A 36 2.05 -6.78 6.31
CA LEU A 36 1.85 -5.39 6.71
C LEU A 36 1.99 -5.23 8.23
N GLN A 37 1.29 -6.05 9.01
CA GLN A 37 1.34 -6.01 10.48
C GLN A 37 2.75 -6.29 11.01
N TYR A 38 3.42 -7.31 10.47
CA TYR A 38 4.77 -7.66 10.86
C TYR A 38 5.75 -6.51 10.59
N ASN A 39 5.83 -6.04 9.34
CA ASN A 39 6.74 -4.97 8.95
C ASN A 39 6.47 -3.68 9.72
N PHE A 40 5.20 -3.28 9.86
CA PHE A 40 4.82 -2.10 10.62
C PHE A 40 5.26 -2.20 12.09
N SER A 41 5.08 -3.35 12.72
CA SER A 41 5.49 -3.58 14.12
C SER A 41 6.99 -3.41 14.33
N GLN A 42 7.82 -3.77 13.34
CA GLN A 42 9.27 -3.61 13.39
C GLN A 42 9.67 -2.15 13.13
N LEU A 43 9.07 -1.51 12.14
CA LEU A 43 9.42 -0.14 11.76
C LEU A 43 8.94 0.91 12.77
N LYS A 44 7.85 0.64 13.49
CA LYS A 44 7.35 1.52 14.55
C LYS A 44 8.36 1.73 15.70
N LYS A 45 9.24 0.75 15.94
CA LYS A 45 10.23 0.76 17.02
C LYS A 45 11.54 1.44 16.64
N GLN A 46 11.72 1.81 15.37
CA GLN A 46 12.98 2.36 14.86
C GLN A 46 13.23 3.80 15.32
N GLN A 47 14.50 4.15 15.49
CA GLN A 47 14.96 5.49 15.84
C GLN A 47 15.66 6.13 14.62
N PRO A 48 15.71 7.46 14.50
CA PRO A 48 15.20 8.49 15.42
C PRO A 48 13.68 8.77 15.29
N ALA A 49 13.04 8.25 14.21
CA ALA A 49 11.61 8.39 13.99
C ALA A 49 11.03 7.05 13.53
N GLY A 50 10.13 6.48 14.31
CA GLY A 50 9.40 5.28 13.95
C GLY A 50 8.32 5.53 12.90
N ALA A 51 7.89 4.47 12.23
CA ALA A 51 6.77 4.54 11.32
C ALA A 51 5.46 4.72 12.10
N TYR A 52 4.69 5.76 11.75
CA TYR A 52 3.35 5.96 12.28
C TYR A 52 2.26 5.46 11.32
N PHE A 53 2.61 5.31 10.04
CA PHE A 53 1.73 4.78 9.01
C PHE A 53 2.50 3.89 8.04
N MET A 54 1.85 2.80 7.62
CA MET A 54 2.31 1.93 6.55
C MET A 54 1.12 1.40 5.77
N SER A 55 1.25 1.32 4.46
CA SER A 55 0.30 0.63 3.58
C SER A 55 1.02 -0.28 2.60
N LEU A 56 0.33 -1.32 2.15
CA LEU A 56 0.74 -2.20 1.05
C LEU A 56 -0.34 -2.15 -0.02
N ARG A 57 0.08 -1.90 -1.25
CA ARG A 57 -0.77 -2.05 -2.44
C ARG A 57 -0.22 -3.16 -3.30
N MET A 58 -1.06 -4.07 -3.76
CA MET A 58 -0.74 -5.04 -4.80
C MET A 58 -1.64 -4.76 -6.01
N ALA A 59 -1.04 -4.72 -7.19
CA ALA A 59 -1.74 -4.68 -8.46
C ALA A 59 -1.37 -5.95 -9.25
N ASP A 60 -2.37 -6.55 -9.86
CA ASP A 60 -2.25 -7.71 -10.75
C ASP A 60 -2.93 -7.31 -12.06
N GLU A 61 -2.11 -7.07 -13.09
CA GLU A 61 -2.55 -6.42 -14.33
C GLU A 61 -2.26 -7.32 -15.54
N PHE A 62 -3.30 -7.57 -16.32
CA PHE A 62 -3.18 -8.24 -17.61
C PHE A 62 -3.48 -7.22 -18.71
N VAL A 63 -2.49 -6.96 -19.56
CA VAL A 63 -2.56 -5.97 -20.63
C VAL A 63 -2.43 -6.66 -21.97
N VAL A 64 -3.39 -6.41 -22.86
CA VAL A 64 -3.36 -6.86 -24.25
C VAL A 64 -3.22 -5.64 -25.16
N ASN A 65 -2.11 -5.56 -25.88
CA ASN A 65 -1.89 -4.51 -26.87
C ASN A 65 -2.10 -5.10 -28.27
N ILE A 66 -3.04 -4.55 -29.02
CA ILE A 66 -3.32 -4.92 -30.40
C ILE A 66 -2.94 -3.75 -31.29
N THR A 67 -2.01 -3.98 -32.21
CA THR A 67 -1.59 -2.99 -33.21
C THR A 67 -1.90 -3.53 -34.60
N SER A 68 -2.51 -2.72 -35.45
CA SER A 68 -2.77 -3.06 -36.83
C SER A 68 -2.32 -1.91 -37.73
N ASP A 69 -1.48 -2.21 -38.72
CA ASP A 69 -0.93 -1.24 -39.64
C ASP A 69 -0.77 -1.91 -41.05
N PHE A 70 -1.28 -1.27 -42.08
CA PHE A 70 -1.22 -1.72 -43.46
C PHE A 70 -1.57 -3.20 -43.69
N GLY A 71 -2.58 -3.73 -42.99
CA GLY A 71 -3.04 -5.10 -43.10
C GLY A 71 -2.22 -6.14 -42.31
N VAL A 72 -1.23 -5.71 -41.56
CA VAL A 72 -0.50 -6.54 -40.60
C VAL A 72 -0.98 -6.22 -39.19
N SER A 73 -1.36 -7.26 -38.45
CA SER A 73 -1.77 -7.12 -37.05
C SER A 73 -0.78 -7.84 -36.11
N SER A 74 -0.46 -7.21 -35.02
CA SER A 74 0.31 -7.81 -33.92
C SER A 74 -0.46 -7.74 -32.61
N ILE A 75 -0.33 -8.80 -31.81
CA ILE A 75 -0.91 -8.88 -30.47
C ILE A 75 0.26 -9.10 -29.50
N ASN A 76 0.33 -8.25 -28.47
CA ASN A 76 1.28 -8.38 -27.36
C ASN A 76 0.50 -8.48 -26.05
N GLU A 77 0.70 -9.57 -25.34
CA GLU A 77 0.08 -9.83 -24.04
C GLU A 77 1.13 -9.71 -22.94
N GLN A 78 0.80 -8.99 -21.89
CA GLN A 78 1.67 -8.79 -20.75
C GLN A 78 0.87 -9.00 -19.46
N HIS A 79 1.40 -9.83 -18.58
CA HIS A 79 0.84 -10.03 -17.24
C HIS A 79 1.89 -9.63 -16.21
N GLU A 80 1.55 -8.66 -15.37
CA GLU A 80 2.44 -8.15 -14.34
C GLU A 80 1.73 -8.14 -13.00
N ARG A 81 2.47 -8.50 -11.96
CA ARG A 81 2.04 -8.32 -10.57
C ARG A 81 3.05 -7.46 -9.85
N THR A 82 2.58 -6.37 -9.24
CA THR A 82 3.43 -5.44 -8.52
C THR A 82 3.01 -5.29 -7.07
N VAL A 83 3.99 -5.04 -6.19
CA VAL A 83 3.76 -4.69 -4.78
C VAL A 83 4.37 -3.33 -4.50
N THR A 84 3.60 -2.47 -3.86
CA THR A 84 4.00 -1.09 -3.55
C THR A 84 3.79 -0.82 -2.05
N PRO A 85 4.83 -0.98 -1.21
CA PRO A 85 4.80 -0.48 0.15
C PRO A 85 4.84 1.04 0.18
N GLN A 86 4.20 1.65 1.18
CA GLN A 86 4.34 3.05 1.52
C GLN A 86 4.63 3.16 3.01
N VAL A 87 5.60 4.00 3.39
CA VAL A 87 6.01 4.19 4.78
C VAL A 87 6.03 5.68 5.10
N ARG A 88 5.43 6.07 6.24
CA ARG A 88 5.49 7.42 6.79
C ARG A 88 6.10 7.40 8.18
N LEU A 89 7.06 8.30 8.41
CA LEU A 89 7.82 8.44 9.66
C LEU A 89 7.50 9.76 10.32
N GLY A 90 7.48 9.76 11.64
CA GLY A 90 7.19 10.95 12.46
C GLY A 90 5.77 10.94 13.01
N SER A 91 4.98 11.95 12.69
CA SER A 91 3.59 12.10 13.10
C SER A 91 2.73 12.67 11.96
N MET A 92 1.42 12.80 12.19
CA MET A 92 0.53 13.43 11.20
C MET A 92 0.83 14.92 11.00
N GLU A 93 1.33 15.61 12.03
CA GLU A 93 1.66 17.03 11.99
C GLU A 93 3.00 17.30 11.32
N PHE A 94 3.94 16.36 11.49
CA PHE A 94 5.28 16.47 10.95
C PHE A 94 5.81 15.09 10.52
N ASP A 95 5.89 14.89 9.22
CA ASP A 95 6.34 13.64 8.64
C ASP A 95 7.38 13.83 7.51
N ASN A 96 7.85 12.72 6.95
CA ASN A 96 8.81 12.69 5.86
C ASN A 96 8.30 13.28 4.53
N PHE A 97 7.03 13.68 4.44
CA PHE A 97 6.43 14.34 3.28
C PHE A 97 6.37 15.86 3.40
N LYS A 98 6.63 16.43 4.58
CA LYS A 98 6.34 17.85 4.88
C LYS A 98 6.94 18.83 3.88
N TYR A 99 8.11 18.54 3.32
CA TYR A 99 8.81 19.40 2.37
C TYR A 99 9.15 18.71 1.06
N VAL A 100 8.52 17.59 0.77
CA VAL A 100 8.70 16.89 -0.50
C VAL A 100 7.88 17.59 -1.57
N ASN A 101 8.55 18.08 -2.62
CA ASN A 101 7.86 18.67 -3.76
C ASN A 101 7.00 17.61 -4.45
N GLN A 102 5.72 17.88 -4.60
CA GLN A 102 4.74 16.93 -5.15
C GLN A 102 5.02 16.55 -6.63
N GLY A 103 5.93 17.26 -7.31
CA GLY A 103 6.35 16.95 -8.68
C GLY A 103 7.54 15.98 -8.80
N THR A 104 8.17 15.59 -7.71
CA THR A 104 9.25 14.60 -7.73
C THR A 104 8.69 13.19 -7.55
N SER A 105 9.29 12.22 -8.24
CA SER A 105 8.95 10.80 -8.08
C SER A 105 9.40 10.30 -6.69
N ASP A 106 8.65 10.68 -5.64
CA ASP A 106 8.90 10.13 -4.31
C ASP A 106 8.46 8.66 -4.28
N PRO A 107 9.38 7.73 -3.96
CA PRO A 107 9.06 6.30 -3.85
C PRO A 107 7.97 5.99 -2.81
N ASN A 108 7.80 6.86 -1.80
CA ASN A 108 6.72 6.74 -0.81
C ASN A 108 5.45 7.51 -1.21
N GLY A 109 5.47 8.21 -2.35
CA GLY A 109 4.34 8.98 -2.85
C GLY A 109 3.17 8.11 -3.31
N ARG A 110 2.02 8.77 -3.52
CA ARG A 110 0.78 8.10 -3.96
C ARG A 110 0.94 7.38 -5.30
N ASN A 111 1.78 7.89 -6.20
CA ASN A 111 2.06 7.36 -7.54
C ASN A 111 3.37 6.57 -7.59
N ALA A 112 3.88 6.11 -6.44
CA ALA A 112 5.09 5.32 -6.38
C ALA A 112 4.95 4.04 -7.19
N ARG A 113 5.97 3.73 -8.02
CA ARG A 113 6.03 2.50 -8.79
C ARG A 113 6.26 1.31 -7.85
N GLY A 114 5.52 0.24 -8.08
CA GLY A 114 5.71 -1.02 -7.38
C GLY A 114 6.95 -1.78 -7.85
N VAL A 115 7.33 -2.81 -7.11
CA VAL A 115 8.30 -3.83 -7.51
C VAL A 115 7.57 -5.03 -8.09
N ASN A 116 8.08 -5.56 -9.21
CA ASN A 116 7.51 -6.75 -9.82
C ASN A 116 7.73 -7.98 -8.92
N VAL A 117 6.72 -8.80 -8.82
CA VAL A 117 6.76 -10.06 -8.07
C VAL A 117 6.33 -11.24 -8.97
N PRO A 118 6.85 -12.45 -8.73
CA PRO A 118 6.52 -13.60 -9.55
C PRO A 118 5.04 -13.92 -9.61
N LEU A 119 4.56 -14.31 -10.78
CA LEU A 119 3.20 -14.78 -11.02
C LEU A 119 3.04 -16.28 -10.66
N ASN A 120 4.11 -17.05 -10.82
CA ASN A 120 4.13 -18.51 -10.73
C ASN A 120 4.92 -19.02 -9.51
N GLY A 121 4.75 -20.30 -9.15
CA GLY A 121 5.50 -20.98 -8.11
C GLY A 121 4.85 -20.86 -6.74
N LYS A 122 5.65 -20.63 -5.69
CA LYS A 122 5.16 -20.29 -4.34
C LYS A 122 5.07 -18.77 -4.19
N PRO A 123 4.05 -18.14 -4.76
CA PRO A 123 4.00 -16.69 -4.92
C PRO A 123 4.07 -15.96 -3.58
N LEU A 124 3.47 -16.53 -2.55
CA LEU A 124 3.42 -15.90 -1.23
C LEU A 124 4.82 -15.71 -0.62
N GLN A 125 5.74 -16.67 -0.76
CA GLN A 125 7.09 -16.55 -0.21
C GLN A 125 7.91 -15.47 -0.97
N ALA A 126 7.87 -15.50 -2.30
CA ALA A 126 8.56 -14.51 -3.12
C ALA A 126 7.99 -13.09 -2.92
N ILE A 127 6.67 -12.98 -2.75
CA ILE A 127 5.99 -11.71 -2.44
C ILE A 127 6.43 -11.20 -1.06
N ARG A 128 6.53 -12.04 -0.04
CA ARG A 128 7.02 -11.66 1.28
C ARG A 128 8.41 -11.05 1.23
N GLU A 129 9.33 -11.71 0.52
CA GLU A 129 10.70 -11.23 0.38
C GLU A 129 10.74 -9.88 -0.36
N ALA A 130 10.01 -9.74 -1.46
CA ALA A 130 9.91 -8.49 -2.20
C ALA A 130 9.30 -7.36 -1.35
N ILE A 131 8.25 -7.64 -0.57
CA ILE A 131 7.67 -6.68 0.37
C ILE A 131 8.73 -6.22 1.38
N TRP A 132 9.46 -7.15 1.97
CA TRP A 132 10.44 -6.82 2.99
C TRP A 132 11.58 -5.97 2.45
N GLN A 133 12.20 -6.36 1.34
CA GLN A 133 13.28 -5.62 0.70
C GLN A 133 12.82 -4.22 0.28
N GLU A 134 11.67 -4.11 -0.40
CA GLU A 134 11.16 -2.83 -0.86
C GLU A 134 10.71 -1.94 0.31
N THR A 135 10.14 -2.51 1.37
CA THR A 135 9.79 -1.79 2.60
C THR A 135 11.01 -1.18 3.27
N LEU A 136 12.10 -1.94 3.41
CA LEU A 136 13.36 -1.43 3.98
C LEU A 136 13.96 -0.31 3.14
N LYS A 137 13.94 -0.44 1.82
CA LYS A 137 14.41 0.62 0.90
C LYS A 137 13.59 1.90 1.09
N ARG A 138 12.27 1.80 1.11
CA ARG A 138 11.37 2.95 1.32
C ARG A 138 11.50 3.55 2.69
N PHE A 139 11.71 2.76 3.72
CA PHE A 139 11.98 3.22 5.06
C PHE A 139 13.26 4.07 5.12
N ARG A 140 14.36 3.64 4.48
CA ARG A 140 15.62 4.41 4.42
C ARG A 140 15.43 5.75 3.72
N ILE A 141 14.68 5.77 2.61
CA ILE A 141 14.35 7.00 1.89
C ILE A 141 13.50 7.92 2.79
N ALA A 142 12.50 7.36 3.46
CA ALA A 142 11.67 8.11 4.40
C ALA A 142 12.47 8.69 5.56
N GLN A 143 13.47 7.97 6.10
CA GLN A 143 14.40 8.50 7.11
C GLN A 143 15.20 9.69 6.59
N THR A 144 15.76 9.59 5.39
CA THR A 144 16.48 10.70 4.76
C THR A 144 15.58 11.93 4.58
N ASN A 145 14.38 11.73 4.05
CA ASN A 145 13.41 12.80 3.85
C ASN A 145 12.97 13.44 5.18
N TYR A 146 12.74 12.63 6.22
CA TYR A 146 12.39 13.12 7.54
C TYR A 146 13.50 13.98 8.15
N ASN A 147 14.76 13.53 8.07
CA ASN A 147 15.91 14.27 8.57
C ASN A 147 16.10 15.60 7.81
N ASN A 148 15.93 15.58 6.50
CA ASN A 148 15.98 16.79 5.66
C ASN A 148 14.85 17.77 6.03
N ALA A 149 13.63 17.26 6.25
CA ALA A 149 12.50 18.07 6.69
C ALA A 149 12.77 18.72 8.05
N LYS A 150 13.33 17.97 8.99
CA LYS A 150 13.70 18.46 10.32
C LYS A 150 14.75 19.56 10.25
N SER A 151 15.81 19.37 9.45
CA SER A 151 16.86 20.39 9.25
C SER A 151 16.29 21.69 8.67
N ARG A 152 15.43 21.60 7.64
CA ARG A 152 14.78 22.79 7.05
C ARG A 152 13.87 23.51 8.04
N SER A 153 13.14 22.77 8.87
CA SER A 153 12.28 23.37 9.89
C SER A 153 13.08 24.15 10.94
N MET A 154 14.26 23.67 11.32
CA MET A 154 15.15 24.37 12.26
C MET A 154 15.70 25.68 11.63
N THR A 155 16.17 25.61 10.38
CA THR A 155 16.70 26.80 9.67
C THR A 155 15.62 27.86 9.46
N SER A 156 14.37 27.48 9.24
CA SER A 156 13.26 28.45 9.10
C SER A 156 12.94 29.14 10.43
N ALA A 157 13.02 28.43 11.55
CA ALA A 157 12.77 28.99 12.88
C ALA A 157 13.89 29.92 13.39
N GLU A 158 15.11 29.78 12.86
CA GLU A 158 16.25 30.67 13.20
C GLU A 158 16.19 32.00 12.42
N ASN A 159 15.41 32.08 11.34
CA ASN A 159 15.31 33.24 10.46
C ASN A 159 14.05 34.11 10.72
N GLU A 160 13.21 33.74 11.69
CA GLU A 160 12.08 34.53 12.21
C GLU A 160 12.44 35.24 13.53
#